data_a84fab1a2df667299a7aa0da6d190683
#
_entry.id   a84fab1a2df667299a7aa0da6d190683
#
_cell.length_a   1.000
_cell.length_b   1.000
_cell.length_c   1.000
_cell.angle_alpha   90.00
_cell.angle_beta   90.00
_cell.angle_gamma   90.00
#
_symmetry.space_group_name_H-M   'P 1'
#
loop_
_entity.id
_entity.type
_entity.pdbx_description
1 polymer ?
#
loop_
_entity_poly.entity_id
_entity_poly.type
_entity_poly.pdbx_seq_one_letter_code
_entity_poly.pdbx_strand_id
1 'polypeptide(L)'
;MMLPSNPGPIGVFDSGYGGLTILHGLRQTMPQYDYMYLGDNARAPYGSRSFEVVYKFTRQAVLKLFSMGCHLVILGCNTASAKALRSLQQRDIPELDPSRRVLGIIRPTAEVIGTITKSNHVGLLATEGTIKSQSYNMEISKLWPEIQVNGVACPLWAAIVEANEADSPGADYFVKKRIDQLMLKDADIDTIILGCTHYPLLMSSIVKNLPDGVRVVPQGQYVANSLKDYLNRHQQMEQMITKTGSCRYLTTESEDKFKESAQIFLHEQVEVTHVDLE
;
A
#
# COMPACT_ATOMS: atom_id res chain seq x y z
N MET A 1 29.71 3.29 -14.06
CA MET A 1 29.13 2.50 -12.95
C MET A 1 28.61 1.21 -13.57
N MET A 2 29.18 0.05 -13.26
CA MET A 2 28.67 -1.22 -13.80
C MET A 2 27.30 -1.49 -13.17
N LEU A 3 26.32 -1.81 -13.99
CA LEU A 3 25.04 -2.33 -13.51
C LEU A 3 25.32 -3.64 -12.75
N PRO A 4 24.60 -3.90 -11.61
CA PRO A 4 24.72 -5.19 -10.94
C PRO A 4 24.41 -6.31 -11.93
N SER A 5 25.15 -7.40 -11.84
CA SER A 5 25.27 -8.40 -12.90
C SER A 5 24.05 -9.27 -13.17
N ASN A 6 23.02 -9.23 -12.32
CA ASN A 6 21.82 -10.08 -12.44
C ASN A 6 20.53 -9.31 -12.18
N PRO A 7 19.63 -9.19 -13.16
CA PRO A 7 18.27 -8.70 -12.96
C PRO A 7 17.50 -9.57 -11.94
N GLY A 8 16.53 -8.95 -11.25
CA GLY A 8 15.70 -9.62 -10.27
C GLY A 8 14.24 -9.14 -10.29
N PRO A 9 13.35 -9.74 -9.49
CA PRO A 9 11.94 -9.37 -9.47
C PRO A 9 11.71 -8.00 -8.81
N ILE A 10 10.55 -7.39 -9.07
CA ILE A 10 10.06 -6.26 -8.29
C ILE A 10 9.59 -6.78 -6.92
N GLY A 11 10.22 -6.29 -5.85
CA GLY A 11 9.78 -6.58 -4.48
C GLY A 11 8.51 -5.78 -4.15
N VAL A 12 7.53 -6.42 -3.52
CA VAL A 12 6.33 -5.78 -2.97
C VAL A 12 6.22 -6.16 -1.50
N PHE A 13 6.37 -5.19 -0.61
CA PHE A 13 6.31 -5.40 0.83
C PHE A 13 5.01 -4.87 1.41
N ASP A 14 4.37 -5.66 2.26
CA ASP A 14 3.27 -5.21 3.11
C ASP A 14 3.43 -5.73 4.54
N SER A 15 2.79 -5.06 5.49
CA SER A 15 2.75 -5.49 6.89
C SER A 15 1.91 -6.73 7.15
N GLY A 16 1.12 -7.17 6.17
CA GLY A 16 0.19 -8.28 6.29
C GLY A 16 -0.27 -8.81 4.93
N TYR A 17 -1.58 -8.84 4.74
CA TYR A 17 -2.22 -9.36 3.51
C TYR A 17 -2.71 -8.25 2.57
N GLY A 18 -2.99 -7.05 3.09
CA GLY A 18 -3.64 -5.98 2.33
C GLY A 18 -2.89 -5.56 1.07
N GLY A 19 -1.55 -5.60 1.11
CA GLY A 19 -0.70 -5.28 -0.05
C GLY A 19 -0.90 -6.20 -1.26
N LEU A 20 -1.58 -7.33 -1.09
CA LEU A 20 -2.00 -8.19 -2.20
C LEU A 20 -2.93 -7.46 -3.17
N THR A 21 -3.73 -6.49 -2.69
CA THR A 21 -4.55 -5.62 -3.56
C THR A 21 -3.68 -4.73 -4.45
N ILE A 22 -2.56 -4.25 -3.93
CA ILE A 22 -1.57 -3.48 -4.71
C ILE A 22 -0.87 -4.40 -5.71
N LEU A 23 -0.39 -5.56 -5.26
CA LEU A 23 0.24 -6.55 -6.13
C LEU A 23 -0.70 -6.97 -7.29
N HIS A 24 -1.97 -7.18 -7.00
CA HIS A 24 -2.98 -7.51 -8.02
C HIS A 24 -3.04 -6.43 -9.11
N GLY A 25 -3.14 -5.15 -8.73
CA GLY A 25 -3.12 -4.02 -9.68
C GLY A 25 -1.83 -3.95 -10.51
N LEU A 26 -0.68 -4.21 -9.88
CA LEU A 26 0.62 -4.27 -10.56
C LEU A 26 0.66 -5.40 -11.59
N ARG A 27 0.26 -6.61 -11.21
CA ARG A 27 0.23 -7.80 -12.11
C ARG A 27 -0.75 -7.61 -13.27
N GLN A 28 -1.90 -6.99 -13.04
CA GLN A 28 -2.85 -6.68 -14.12
C GLN A 28 -2.31 -5.66 -15.11
N THR A 29 -1.61 -4.64 -14.64
CA THR A 29 -1.13 -3.53 -15.47
C THR A 29 0.18 -3.88 -16.20
N MET A 30 1.02 -4.69 -15.56
CA MET A 30 2.36 -5.05 -16.03
C MET A 30 2.62 -6.55 -15.83
N PRO A 31 1.86 -7.45 -16.52
CA PRO A 31 1.94 -8.89 -16.30
C PRO A 31 3.26 -9.51 -16.76
N GLN A 32 4.05 -8.80 -17.55
CA GLN A 32 5.34 -9.30 -18.06
C GLN A 32 6.45 -9.31 -17.00
N TYR A 33 6.37 -8.49 -15.93
CA TYR A 33 7.40 -8.44 -14.90
C TYR A 33 7.26 -9.56 -13.87
N ASP A 34 8.38 -9.92 -13.27
CA ASP A 34 8.40 -10.83 -12.13
C ASP A 34 8.22 -10.04 -10.83
N TYR A 35 7.47 -10.63 -9.91
CA TYR A 35 7.19 -10.04 -8.61
C TYR A 35 7.59 -10.96 -7.47
N MET A 36 8.01 -10.37 -6.36
CA MET A 36 8.24 -11.05 -5.09
C MET A 36 7.49 -10.31 -3.99
N TYR A 37 6.40 -10.88 -3.54
CA TYR A 37 5.62 -10.35 -2.43
C TYR A 37 6.19 -10.82 -1.10
N LEU A 38 6.29 -9.93 -0.12
CA LEU A 38 6.65 -10.25 1.26
C LEU A 38 5.64 -9.63 2.20
N GLY A 39 4.87 -10.48 2.89
CA GLY A 39 3.97 -10.10 3.97
C GLY A 39 4.61 -10.35 5.34
N ASP A 40 4.73 -9.31 6.16
CA ASP A 40 5.20 -9.42 7.55
C ASP A 40 4.05 -9.76 8.51
N ASN A 41 3.36 -10.85 8.20
CA ASN A 41 2.11 -11.26 8.82
C ASN A 41 2.25 -11.59 10.32
N ALA A 42 3.39 -12.15 10.75
CA ALA A 42 3.65 -12.47 12.16
C ALA A 42 3.74 -11.23 13.05
N ARG A 43 4.09 -10.06 12.49
CA ARG A 43 4.23 -8.81 13.24
C ARG A 43 3.13 -7.78 12.95
N ALA A 44 2.13 -8.16 12.13
CA ALA A 44 0.93 -7.36 11.88
C ALA A 44 0.11 -7.15 13.18
N PRO A 45 -0.71 -6.08 13.27
CA PRO A 45 -0.82 -4.95 12.36
C PRO A 45 0.21 -3.83 12.65
N TYR A 46 0.60 -3.06 11.61
CA TYR A 46 1.49 -1.89 11.79
C TYR A 46 0.75 -0.59 12.13
N GLY A 47 -0.55 -0.55 11.88
CA GLY A 47 -1.36 0.66 11.93
C GLY A 47 -1.37 1.41 13.25
N SER A 48 -1.17 0.73 14.38
CA SER A 48 -1.13 1.29 15.74
C SER A 48 0.29 1.37 16.34
N ARG A 49 1.33 0.88 15.64
CA ARG A 49 2.70 0.83 16.18
C ARG A 49 3.40 2.19 16.08
N SER A 50 4.43 2.39 16.91
CA SER A 50 5.26 3.60 16.86
C SER A 50 6.00 3.75 15.53
N PHE A 51 6.55 4.95 15.30
CA PHE A 51 7.38 5.22 14.11
C PHE A 51 8.60 4.29 14.06
N GLU A 52 9.33 4.17 15.16
CA GLU A 52 10.57 3.41 15.28
C GLU A 52 10.34 1.92 15.00
N VAL A 53 9.26 1.35 15.54
CA VAL A 53 8.90 -0.05 15.33
C VAL A 53 8.57 -0.32 13.86
N VAL A 54 7.72 0.52 13.25
CA VAL A 54 7.36 0.38 11.83
C VAL A 54 8.59 0.55 10.93
N TYR A 55 9.43 1.55 11.21
CA TYR A 55 10.67 1.76 10.48
C TYR A 55 11.60 0.54 10.58
N LYS A 56 11.85 0.04 11.81
CA LYS A 56 12.71 -1.14 12.02
C LYS A 56 12.21 -2.35 11.23
N PHE A 57 10.94 -2.68 11.33
CA PHE A 57 10.36 -3.84 10.67
C PHE A 57 10.36 -3.68 9.14
N THR A 58 9.98 -2.51 8.64
CA THR A 58 10.02 -2.24 7.19
C THR A 58 11.44 -2.31 6.64
N ARG A 59 12.42 -1.79 7.38
CA ARG A 59 13.84 -1.86 6.98
C ARG A 59 14.31 -3.31 6.86
N GLN A 60 14.03 -4.17 7.85
CA GLN A 60 14.37 -5.59 7.80
C GLN A 60 13.76 -6.28 6.57
N ALA A 61 12.49 -6.04 6.29
CA ALA A 61 11.80 -6.61 5.13
C ALA A 61 12.40 -6.14 3.80
N VAL A 62 12.70 -4.85 3.68
CA VAL A 62 13.34 -4.28 2.48
C VAL A 62 14.73 -4.89 2.26
N LEU A 63 15.54 -5.03 3.32
CA LEU A 63 16.84 -5.64 3.23
C LEU A 63 16.75 -7.13 2.84
N LYS A 64 15.76 -7.86 3.35
CA LYS A 64 15.48 -9.24 2.96
C LYS A 64 15.17 -9.34 1.47
N LEU A 65 14.26 -8.51 0.94
CA LEU A 65 13.95 -8.47 -0.48
C LEU A 65 15.17 -8.12 -1.33
N PHE A 66 16.00 -7.18 -0.87
CA PHE A 66 17.25 -6.84 -1.53
C PHE A 66 18.24 -8.02 -1.54
N SER A 67 18.38 -8.76 -0.45
CA SER A 67 19.24 -9.96 -0.39
C SER A 67 18.77 -11.08 -1.29
N MET A 68 17.45 -11.10 -1.61
CA MET A 68 16.84 -12.06 -2.53
C MET A 68 16.84 -11.60 -4.00
N GLY A 69 17.56 -10.52 -4.32
CA GLY A 69 17.81 -10.07 -5.69
C GLY A 69 16.88 -8.94 -6.17
N CYS A 70 15.95 -8.45 -5.37
CA CYS A 70 15.14 -7.29 -5.77
C CYS A 70 16.02 -6.04 -5.88
N HIS A 71 15.92 -5.27 -6.97
CA HIS A 71 16.57 -3.96 -7.12
C HIS A 71 15.61 -2.81 -6.85
N LEU A 72 14.33 -3.08 -7.00
CA LEU A 72 13.22 -2.16 -6.76
C LEU A 72 12.24 -2.81 -5.79
N VAL A 73 11.91 -2.09 -4.71
CA VAL A 73 10.91 -2.53 -3.72
C VAL A 73 9.79 -1.49 -3.62
N ILE A 74 8.56 -1.95 -3.70
CA ILE A 74 7.34 -1.15 -3.48
C ILE A 74 6.85 -1.41 -2.06
N LEU A 75 6.73 -0.36 -1.24
CA LEU A 75 6.04 -0.46 0.04
C LEU A 75 4.54 -0.45 -0.21
N GLY A 76 3.94 -1.64 -0.36
CA GLY A 76 2.50 -1.84 -0.57
C GLY A 76 1.64 -1.55 0.66
N CYS A 77 2.25 -1.15 1.78
CA CYS A 77 1.58 -0.76 3.02
C CYS A 77 1.56 0.75 3.18
N ASN A 78 0.38 1.35 3.41
CA ASN A 78 0.25 2.78 3.67
C ASN A 78 0.99 3.22 4.93
N THR A 79 0.87 2.45 6.01
CA THR A 79 1.55 2.75 7.29
C THR A 79 3.08 2.68 7.14
N ALA A 80 3.60 1.68 6.43
CA ALA A 80 5.03 1.57 6.14
C ALA A 80 5.51 2.72 5.23
N SER A 81 4.75 3.04 4.17
CA SER A 81 5.03 4.18 3.29
C SER A 81 5.06 5.50 4.07
N ALA A 82 4.12 5.69 4.99
CA ALA A 82 4.02 6.91 5.79
C ALA A 82 5.15 7.07 6.81
N LYS A 83 5.61 5.97 7.42
CA LYS A 83 6.52 6.00 8.57
C LYS A 83 7.96 5.59 8.24
N ALA A 84 8.21 4.80 7.21
CA ALA A 84 9.54 4.27 6.94
C ALA A 84 10.18 4.78 5.65
N LEU A 85 9.39 5.06 4.61
CA LEU A 85 9.91 5.34 3.27
C LEU A 85 10.97 6.44 3.23
N ARG A 86 10.69 7.58 3.85
CA ARG A 86 11.60 8.74 3.84
C ARG A 86 12.96 8.41 4.47
N SER A 87 12.95 7.71 5.60
CA SER A 87 14.18 7.29 6.28
C SER A 87 14.98 6.30 5.44
N LEU A 88 14.31 5.32 4.83
CA LEU A 88 14.95 4.37 3.92
C LEU A 88 15.60 5.09 2.73
N GLN A 89 14.87 5.99 2.06
CA GLN A 89 15.37 6.68 0.87
C GLN A 89 16.50 7.67 1.16
N GLN A 90 16.47 8.36 2.31
CA GLN A 90 17.42 9.44 2.62
C GLN A 90 18.65 8.99 3.40
N ARG A 91 18.58 7.85 4.10
CA ARG A 91 19.67 7.34 4.94
C ARG A 91 20.14 5.96 4.52
N ASP A 92 19.26 4.96 4.59
CA ASP A 92 19.69 3.57 4.47
C ASP A 92 20.14 3.21 3.05
N ILE A 93 19.35 3.55 2.03
CA ILE A 93 19.65 3.15 0.65
C ILE A 93 20.93 3.83 0.12
N PRO A 94 21.16 5.14 0.33
CA PRO A 94 22.41 5.77 -0.09
C PRO A 94 23.66 5.17 0.54
N GLU A 95 23.55 4.69 1.78
CA GLU A 95 24.67 4.06 2.51
C GLU A 95 24.90 2.60 2.12
N LEU A 96 23.82 1.86 1.84
CA LEU A 96 23.87 0.42 1.57
C LEU A 96 24.15 0.11 0.09
N ASP A 97 23.35 0.64 -0.80
CA ASP A 97 23.47 0.44 -2.25
C ASP A 97 22.65 1.51 -2.99
N PRO A 98 23.30 2.59 -3.46
CA PRO A 98 22.62 3.69 -4.13
C PRO A 98 22.03 3.34 -5.51
N SER A 99 22.28 2.13 -6.02
CA SER A 99 21.65 1.65 -7.25
C SER A 99 20.23 1.13 -7.03
N ARG A 100 19.89 0.76 -5.78
CA ARG A 100 18.57 0.22 -5.41
C ARG A 100 17.54 1.32 -5.17
N ARG A 101 16.26 0.96 -5.24
CA ARG A 101 15.16 1.90 -5.02
C ARG A 101 14.08 1.29 -4.15
N VAL A 102 13.50 2.15 -3.33
CA VAL A 102 12.26 1.86 -2.58
C VAL A 102 11.24 2.95 -2.91
N LEU A 103 10.05 2.57 -3.32
CA LEU A 103 8.94 3.47 -3.64
C LEU A 103 7.77 3.17 -2.71
N GLY A 104 6.97 4.19 -2.40
CA GLY A 104 5.76 4.06 -1.59
C GLY A 104 4.50 4.27 -2.42
N ILE A 105 3.34 3.96 -1.82
CA ILE A 105 2.04 4.04 -2.49
C ILE A 105 1.25 5.32 -2.19
N ILE A 106 1.73 6.20 -1.32
CA ILE A 106 1.06 7.47 -1.00
C ILE A 106 1.19 8.47 -2.15
N ARG A 107 2.42 8.65 -2.65
CA ARG A 107 2.73 9.63 -3.68
C ARG A 107 1.93 9.44 -4.98
N PRO A 108 1.77 8.22 -5.54
CA PRO A 108 0.94 7.97 -6.71
C PRO A 108 -0.51 8.44 -6.55
N THR A 109 -1.10 8.25 -5.36
CA THR A 109 -2.45 8.72 -5.05
C THR A 109 -2.50 10.25 -4.96
N ALA A 110 -1.49 10.87 -4.32
CA ALA A 110 -1.40 12.32 -4.23
C ALA A 110 -1.25 13.00 -5.59
N GLU A 111 -0.58 12.37 -6.55
CA GLU A 111 -0.38 12.90 -7.90
C GLU A 111 -1.67 13.01 -8.72
N VAL A 112 -2.63 12.12 -8.48
CA VAL A 112 -3.88 12.10 -9.27
C VAL A 112 -5.06 12.79 -8.58
N ILE A 113 -5.01 13.01 -7.27
CA ILE A 113 -6.19 13.42 -6.50
C ILE A 113 -6.77 14.76 -6.96
N GLY A 114 -5.94 15.72 -7.35
CA GLY A 114 -6.37 17.01 -7.84
C GLY A 114 -7.07 16.96 -9.21
N THR A 115 -6.88 15.86 -9.96
CA THR A 115 -7.62 15.65 -11.21
C THR A 115 -8.98 14.96 -10.98
N ILE A 116 -9.22 14.43 -9.76
CA ILE A 116 -10.41 13.66 -9.42
C ILE A 116 -11.41 14.52 -8.63
N THR A 117 -10.96 15.24 -7.61
CA THR A 117 -11.81 16.14 -6.83
C THR A 117 -12.22 17.34 -7.65
N LYS A 118 -13.44 17.84 -7.40
CA LYS A 118 -13.97 19.06 -7.98
C LYS A 118 -14.18 20.16 -6.95
N SER A 119 -14.41 19.74 -5.69
CA SER A 119 -14.62 20.66 -4.57
C SER A 119 -13.31 21.15 -3.95
N ASN A 120 -12.17 20.46 -4.21
CA ASN A 120 -10.92 20.58 -3.48
C ASN A 120 -11.02 20.12 -2.00
N HIS A 121 -12.07 19.39 -1.62
CA HIS A 121 -12.26 18.80 -0.32
C HIS A 121 -12.16 17.29 -0.42
N VAL A 122 -11.12 16.72 0.21
CA VAL A 122 -10.78 15.31 0.12
C VAL A 122 -10.84 14.65 1.50
N GLY A 123 -11.57 13.56 1.58
CA GLY A 123 -11.60 12.69 2.75
C GLY A 123 -10.48 11.65 2.71
N LEU A 124 -9.93 11.31 3.86
CA LEU A 124 -8.95 10.22 4.01
C LEU A 124 -9.43 9.24 5.08
N LEU A 125 -9.75 8.02 4.68
CA LEU A 125 -10.01 6.91 5.59
C LEU A 125 -8.76 6.03 5.66
N ALA A 126 -8.13 5.93 6.83
CA ALA A 126 -6.83 5.26 6.96
C ALA A 126 -6.61 4.67 8.36
N THR A 127 -5.49 3.99 8.54
CA THR A 127 -5.06 3.56 9.88
C THR A 127 -4.69 4.77 10.76
N GLU A 128 -4.71 4.57 12.07
CA GLU A 128 -4.31 5.61 13.03
C GLU A 128 -2.89 6.14 12.74
N GLY A 129 -1.96 5.22 12.44
CA GLY A 129 -0.58 5.58 12.12
C GLY A 129 -0.44 6.42 10.85
N THR A 130 -1.22 6.11 9.81
CA THR A 130 -1.25 6.90 8.57
C THR A 130 -1.85 8.29 8.80
N ILE A 131 -2.96 8.39 9.53
CA ILE A 131 -3.58 9.69 9.87
C ILE A 131 -2.60 10.56 10.69
N LYS A 132 -2.01 10.01 11.77
CA LYS A 132 -1.07 10.75 12.64
C LYS A 132 0.21 11.19 11.92
N SER A 133 0.65 10.47 10.91
CA SER A 133 1.85 10.81 10.12
C SER A 133 1.71 12.07 9.28
N GLN A 134 0.49 12.48 8.96
CA GLN A 134 0.17 13.57 8.03
C GLN A 134 0.78 13.42 6.63
N SER A 135 1.24 12.21 6.25
CA SER A 135 1.96 12.00 5.00
C SER A 135 1.12 12.31 3.77
N TYR A 136 -0.18 12.00 3.78
CA TYR A 136 -1.09 12.39 2.69
C TYR A 136 -1.24 13.90 2.57
N ASN A 137 -1.48 14.58 3.70
CA ASN A 137 -1.60 16.04 3.72
C ASN A 137 -0.32 16.70 3.17
N MET A 138 0.86 16.23 3.61
CA MET A 138 2.14 16.74 3.13
C MET A 138 2.38 16.48 1.64
N GLU A 139 2.07 15.29 1.13
CA GLU A 139 2.30 14.99 -0.29
C GLU A 139 1.26 15.66 -1.20
N ILE A 140 0.00 15.76 -0.78
CA ILE A 140 -1.04 16.44 -1.55
C ILE A 140 -0.78 17.95 -1.58
N SER A 141 -0.46 18.58 -0.44
CA SER A 141 -0.23 20.03 -0.39
C SER A 141 0.98 20.50 -1.22
N LYS A 142 1.96 19.63 -1.49
CA LYS A 142 3.09 19.96 -2.40
C LYS A 142 2.66 20.06 -3.85
N LEU A 143 1.63 19.35 -4.26
CA LEU A 143 1.17 19.23 -5.65
C LEU A 143 -0.07 20.06 -5.90
N TRP A 144 -0.94 20.16 -4.90
CA TRP A 144 -2.26 20.74 -4.92
C TRP A 144 -2.48 21.52 -3.62
N PRO A 145 -1.85 22.70 -3.46
CA PRO A 145 -1.90 23.48 -2.22
C PRO A 145 -3.31 23.95 -1.84
N GLU A 146 -4.23 23.99 -2.81
CA GLU A 146 -5.65 24.36 -2.61
C GLU A 146 -6.50 23.22 -2.04
N ILE A 147 -6.03 21.96 -2.08
CA ILE A 147 -6.81 20.83 -1.60
C ILE A 147 -6.74 20.72 -0.08
N GLN A 148 -7.92 20.66 0.54
CA GLN A 148 -8.09 20.38 1.96
C GLN A 148 -8.27 18.87 2.17
N VAL A 149 -7.45 18.28 3.04
CA VAL A 149 -7.52 16.85 3.36
C VAL A 149 -7.97 16.66 4.79
N ASN A 150 -9.14 16.07 4.97
CA ASN A 150 -9.71 15.71 6.27
C ASN A 150 -9.64 14.20 6.50
N GLY A 151 -8.96 13.78 7.57
CA GLY A 151 -8.71 12.38 7.86
C GLY A 151 -9.53 11.83 9.03
N VAL A 152 -9.97 10.57 8.91
CA VAL A 152 -10.55 9.76 9.99
C VAL A 152 -9.85 8.42 10.08
N ALA A 153 -9.43 8.06 11.30
CA ALA A 153 -8.84 6.75 11.57
C ALA A 153 -9.91 5.65 11.66
N CYS A 154 -9.64 4.52 11.01
CA CYS A 154 -10.54 3.36 10.96
C CYS A 154 -9.84 2.12 11.55
N PRO A 155 -9.62 2.06 12.87
CA PRO A 155 -8.74 1.06 13.49
C PRO A 155 -9.25 -0.38 13.38
N LEU A 156 -10.56 -0.60 13.20
CA LEU A 156 -11.16 -1.93 13.13
C LEU A 156 -11.29 -2.48 11.71
N TRP A 157 -11.20 -1.64 10.69
CA TRP A 157 -11.53 -2.05 9.32
C TRP A 157 -10.61 -3.14 8.77
N ALA A 158 -9.32 -3.07 9.04
CA ALA A 158 -8.39 -4.11 8.61
C ALA A 158 -8.70 -5.45 9.29
N ALA A 159 -8.95 -5.44 10.60
CA ALA A 159 -9.29 -6.65 11.35
C ALA A 159 -10.62 -7.29 10.89
N ILE A 160 -11.63 -6.49 10.54
CA ILE A 160 -12.89 -6.98 9.97
C ILE A 160 -12.64 -7.71 8.64
N VAL A 161 -11.80 -7.13 7.78
CA VAL A 161 -11.43 -7.77 6.50
C VAL A 161 -10.68 -9.07 6.73
N GLU A 162 -9.67 -9.07 7.60
CA GLU A 162 -8.85 -10.26 7.89
C GLU A 162 -9.66 -11.38 8.58
N ALA A 163 -10.73 -11.02 9.31
CA ALA A 163 -11.68 -11.97 9.88
C ALA A 163 -12.70 -12.52 8.85
N ASN A 164 -12.60 -12.13 7.57
CA ASN A 164 -13.57 -12.46 6.52
C ASN A 164 -14.99 -12.01 6.83
N GLU A 165 -15.13 -10.87 7.53
CA GLU A 165 -16.41 -10.29 7.97
C GLU A 165 -16.77 -9.02 7.18
N ALA A 166 -16.17 -8.81 6.01
CA ALA A 166 -16.33 -7.57 5.22
C ALA A 166 -17.78 -7.29 4.80
N ASP A 167 -18.61 -8.33 4.60
CA ASP A 167 -20.02 -8.24 4.19
C ASP A 167 -21.00 -8.40 5.38
N SER A 168 -20.49 -8.43 6.62
CA SER A 168 -21.32 -8.58 7.80
C SER A 168 -22.06 -7.28 8.18
N PRO A 169 -23.20 -7.37 8.90
CA PRO A 169 -23.85 -6.19 9.46
C PRO A 169 -22.95 -5.39 10.41
N GLY A 170 -21.98 -6.06 11.07
CA GLY A 170 -20.97 -5.44 11.92
C GLY A 170 -20.03 -4.55 11.10
N ALA A 171 -19.58 -5.02 9.94
CA ALA A 171 -18.78 -4.22 9.02
C ALA A 171 -19.54 -2.97 8.57
N ASP A 172 -20.80 -3.13 8.16
CA ASP A 172 -21.64 -2.01 7.72
C ASP A 172 -21.78 -0.92 8.80
N TYR A 173 -22.02 -1.34 10.06
CA TYR A 173 -22.07 -0.41 11.19
C TYR A 173 -20.76 0.38 11.38
N PHE A 174 -19.62 -0.31 11.39
CA PHE A 174 -18.33 0.36 11.58
C PHE A 174 -17.92 1.23 10.40
N VAL A 175 -18.27 0.82 9.19
CA VAL A 175 -18.03 1.61 7.97
C VAL A 175 -18.86 2.89 8.01
N LYS A 176 -20.18 2.77 8.20
CA LYS A 176 -21.08 3.92 8.32
C LYS A 176 -20.61 4.91 9.37
N LYS A 177 -20.29 4.43 10.57
CA LYS A 177 -19.81 5.28 11.67
C LYS A 177 -18.60 6.15 11.28
N ARG A 178 -17.67 5.63 10.48
CA ARG A 178 -16.47 6.40 10.07
C ARG A 178 -16.75 7.34 8.92
N ILE A 179 -17.60 6.94 8.00
CA ILE A 179 -18.06 7.83 6.92
C ILE A 179 -18.84 9.01 7.52
N ASP A 180 -19.82 8.75 8.39
CA ASP A 180 -20.58 9.81 9.07
C ASP A 180 -19.62 10.78 9.82
N GLN A 181 -18.63 10.24 10.54
CA GLN A 181 -17.64 11.03 11.25
C GLN A 181 -16.79 11.89 10.29
N LEU A 182 -16.48 11.40 9.11
CA LEU A 182 -15.72 12.13 8.10
C LEU A 182 -16.57 13.27 7.52
N MET A 183 -17.81 12.98 7.14
CA MET A 183 -18.73 13.97 6.57
C MET A 183 -19.15 15.05 7.58
N LEU A 184 -19.18 14.74 8.90
CA LEU A 184 -19.38 15.72 9.95
C LEU A 184 -18.20 16.69 10.12
N LYS A 185 -16.99 16.28 9.73
CA LYS A 185 -15.81 17.17 9.76
C LYS A 185 -15.83 18.16 8.61
N ASP A 186 -16.31 17.71 7.45
CA ASP A 186 -16.29 18.49 6.23
C ASP A 186 -17.37 17.95 5.28
N ALA A 187 -18.45 18.70 5.12
CA ALA A 187 -19.57 18.33 4.28
C ALA A 187 -19.32 18.54 2.78
N ASP A 188 -18.27 19.30 2.42
CA ASP A 188 -17.91 19.59 1.03
C ASP A 188 -17.02 18.50 0.40
N ILE A 189 -16.68 17.44 1.14
CA ILE A 189 -15.91 16.31 0.63
C ILE A 189 -16.65 15.65 -0.52
N ASP A 190 -16.03 15.64 -1.71
CA ASP A 190 -16.52 14.97 -2.90
C ASP A 190 -15.70 13.72 -3.29
N THR A 191 -14.54 13.54 -2.66
CA THR A 191 -13.61 12.47 -3.00
C THR A 191 -13.00 11.88 -1.72
N ILE A 192 -13.00 10.56 -1.58
CA ILE A 192 -12.44 9.84 -0.43
C ILE A 192 -11.31 8.91 -0.88
N ILE A 193 -10.15 9.07 -0.26
CA ILE A 193 -8.99 8.18 -0.42
C ILE A 193 -9.10 7.03 0.59
N LEU A 194 -8.95 5.80 0.11
CA LEU A 194 -8.76 4.62 0.96
C LEU A 194 -7.26 4.45 1.28
N GLY A 195 -6.81 5.04 2.39
CA GLY A 195 -5.42 5.04 2.82
C GLY A 195 -5.00 3.79 3.60
N CYS A 196 -5.60 2.64 3.30
CA CYS A 196 -5.22 1.32 3.77
C CYS A 196 -5.56 0.27 2.70
N THR A 197 -4.66 -0.65 2.47
CA THR A 197 -4.74 -1.67 1.42
C THR A 197 -5.81 -2.74 1.66
N HIS A 198 -6.32 -2.86 2.87
CA HIS A 198 -7.46 -3.73 3.20
C HIS A 198 -8.82 -3.14 2.80
N TYR A 199 -8.94 -1.80 2.80
CA TYR A 199 -10.24 -1.13 2.70
C TYR A 199 -10.98 -1.32 1.37
N PRO A 200 -10.33 -1.60 0.23
CA PRO A 200 -11.05 -1.97 -0.99
C PRO A 200 -11.98 -3.19 -0.84
N LEU A 201 -11.69 -4.12 0.11
CA LEU A 201 -12.55 -5.27 0.37
C LEU A 201 -13.86 -4.89 1.12
N LEU A 202 -13.94 -3.68 1.67
CA LEU A 202 -15.15 -3.11 2.27
C LEU A 202 -15.95 -2.25 1.28
N MET A 203 -15.64 -2.30 -0.02
CA MET A 203 -16.21 -1.36 -1.00
C MET A 203 -17.73 -1.41 -1.06
N SER A 204 -18.34 -2.57 -0.93
CA SER A 204 -19.82 -2.72 -0.88
C SER A 204 -20.44 -1.91 0.25
N SER A 205 -19.93 -2.08 1.48
CA SER A 205 -20.35 -1.30 2.65
C SER A 205 -19.99 0.20 2.53
N ILE A 206 -18.84 0.53 1.96
CA ILE A 206 -18.43 1.93 1.77
C ILE A 206 -19.41 2.63 0.82
N VAL A 207 -19.62 2.11 -0.38
CA VAL A 207 -20.50 2.71 -1.39
C VAL A 207 -21.94 2.85 -0.88
N LYS A 208 -22.45 1.85 -0.17
CA LYS A 208 -23.79 1.88 0.44
C LYS A 208 -23.98 3.04 1.42
N ASN A 209 -22.94 3.47 2.10
CA ASN A 209 -23.00 4.48 3.16
C ASN A 209 -22.46 5.85 2.73
N LEU A 210 -22.05 6.01 1.48
CA LEU A 210 -21.60 7.31 0.97
C LEU A 210 -22.78 8.24 0.65
N PRO A 211 -22.65 9.53 0.87
CA PRO A 211 -23.56 10.51 0.29
C PRO A 211 -23.49 10.52 -1.25
N ASP A 212 -24.60 10.92 -1.89
CA ASP A 212 -24.64 11.05 -3.34
C ASP A 212 -23.55 11.99 -3.85
N GLY A 213 -22.90 11.60 -4.95
CA GLY A 213 -21.86 12.40 -5.60
C GLY A 213 -20.45 12.23 -5.02
N VAL A 214 -20.27 11.59 -3.86
CA VAL A 214 -18.95 11.33 -3.29
C VAL A 214 -18.28 10.13 -3.99
N ARG A 215 -17.02 10.31 -4.41
CA ARG A 215 -16.24 9.27 -5.10
C ARG A 215 -15.23 8.62 -4.16
N VAL A 216 -14.93 7.36 -4.41
CA VAL A 216 -13.88 6.61 -3.70
C VAL A 216 -12.71 6.35 -4.62
N VAL A 217 -11.50 6.54 -4.10
CA VAL A 217 -10.24 6.32 -4.81
C VAL A 217 -9.49 5.13 -4.19
N PRO A 218 -9.62 3.92 -4.77
CA PRO A 218 -8.78 2.78 -4.41
C PRO A 218 -7.39 2.96 -5.06
N GLN A 219 -6.33 2.56 -4.35
CA GLN A 219 -4.97 2.89 -4.76
C GLN A 219 -4.37 2.00 -5.86
N GLY A 220 -4.78 0.72 -5.93
CA GLY A 220 -4.09 -0.30 -6.72
C GLY A 220 -3.76 0.12 -8.16
N GLN A 221 -4.75 0.64 -8.90
CA GLN A 221 -4.56 1.04 -10.28
C GLN A 221 -3.66 2.28 -10.44
N TYR A 222 -3.79 3.27 -9.54
CA TYR A 222 -2.96 4.48 -9.59
C TYR A 222 -1.49 4.18 -9.27
N VAL A 223 -1.26 3.31 -8.30
CA VAL A 223 0.10 2.82 -7.97
C VAL A 223 0.69 2.07 -9.16
N ALA A 224 -0.08 1.20 -9.81
CA ALA A 224 0.38 0.45 -10.97
C ALA A 224 0.73 1.34 -12.16
N ASN A 225 -0.12 2.32 -12.48
CA ASN A 225 0.13 3.29 -13.55
C ASN A 225 1.36 4.16 -13.25
N SER A 226 1.51 4.63 -12.02
CA SER A 226 2.66 5.44 -11.60
C SER A 226 3.96 4.63 -11.67
N LEU A 227 3.94 3.35 -11.27
CA LEU A 227 5.11 2.48 -11.41
C LEU A 227 5.46 2.21 -12.88
N LYS A 228 4.48 1.98 -13.74
CA LYS A 228 4.69 1.83 -15.18
C LYS A 228 5.38 3.06 -15.77
N ASP A 229 4.90 4.24 -15.42
CA ASP A 229 5.47 5.49 -15.86
C ASP A 229 6.88 5.74 -15.30
N TYR A 230 7.09 5.37 -14.02
CA TYR A 230 8.42 5.38 -13.41
C TYR A 230 9.43 4.52 -14.19
N LEU A 231 9.08 3.27 -14.51
CA LEU A 231 9.95 2.36 -15.25
C LEU A 231 10.23 2.86 -16.68
N ASN A 232 9.23 3.45 -17.34
CA ASN A 232 9.41 4.07 -18.66
C ASN A 232 10.44 5.22 -18.63
N ARG A 233 10.48 6.00 -17.56
CA ARG A 233 11.43 7.11 -17.39
C ARG A 233 12.80 6.68 -16.83
N HIS A 234 12.90 5.50 -16.21
CA HIS A 234 14.09 4.98 -15.56
C HIS A 234 14.55 3.66 -16.20
N GLN A 235 14.95 3.72 -17.47
CA GLN A 235 15.33 2.56 -18.28
C GLN A 235 16.42 1.68 -17.64
N GLN A 236 17.36 2.28 -16.90
CA GLN A 236 18.38 1.51 -16.18
C GLN A 236 17.77 0.62 -15.09
N MET A 237 16.76 1.12 -14.36
CA MET A 237 16.05 0.32 -13.37
C MET A 237 15.18 -0.75 -14.05
N GLU A 238 14.53 -0.40 -15.14
CA GLU A 238 13.69 -1.32 -15.91
C GLU A 238 14.49 -2.52 -16.45
N GLN A 239 15.73 -2.31 -16.91
CA GLN A 239 16.65 -3.37 -17.36
C GLN A 239 17.11 -4.30 -16.23
N MET A 240 17.03 -3.84 -14.97
CA MET A 240 17.34 -4.64 -13.79
C MET A 240 16.18 -5.52 -13.30
N ILE A 241 15.05 -5.55 -14.02
CA ILE A 241 13.86 -6.32 -13.64
C ILE A 241 13.69 -7.50 -14.57
N THR A 242 13.50 -8.69 -14.00
CA THR A 242 13.20 -9.92 -14.76
C THR A 242 11.78 -9.91 -15.30
N LYS A 243 11.55 -10.59 -16.44
CA LYS A 243 10.33 -10.51 -17.24
C LYS A 243 9.86 -11.88 -17.69
N THR A 244 9.50 -12.75 -16.74
CA THR A 244 8.91 -14.06 -17.03
C THR A 244 7.44 -14.15 -16.67
N GLY A 245 6.90 -13.09 -16.04
CA GLY A 245 5.52 -13.05 -15.54
C GLY A 245 5.31 -13.87 -14.27
N SER A 246 6.39 -14.26 -13.58
CA SER A 246 6.30 -15.06 -12.37
C SER A 246 5.98 -14.21 -11.13
N CYS A 247 5.38 -14.85 -10.12
CA CYS A 247 5.14 -14.21 -8.82
C CYS A 247 5.47 -15.19 -7.70
N ARG A 248 6.35 -14.77 -6.79
CA ARG A 248 6.69 -15.52 -5.57
C ARG A 248 6.09 -14.83 -4.37
N TYR A 249 5.55 -15.62 -3.43
CA TYR A 249 4.97 -15.12 -2.19
C TYR A 249 5.79 -15.58 -1.00
N LEU A 250 6.07 -14.64 -0.11
CA LEU A 250 6.82 -14.86 1.12
C LEU A 250 6.00 -14.36 2.31
N THR A 251 6.08 -15.06 3.43
CA THR A 251 5.41 -14.68 4.68
C THR A 251 6.31 -14.91 5.88
N THR A 252 6.11 -14.14 6.95
CA THR A 252 6.73 -14.37 8.26
C THR A 252 5.83 -15.18 9.20
N GLU A 253 4.63 -15.56 8.76
CA GLU A 253 3.65 -16.39 9.46
C GLU A 253 3.61 -17.79 8.82
N SER A 254 2.75 -18.69 9.31
CA SER A 254 2.57 -20.00 8.70
C SER A 254 2.10 -19.90 7.25
N GLU A 255 2.61 -20.81 6.40
CA GLU A 255 2.26 -20.86 4.99
C GLU A 255 0.78 -21.14 4.77
N ASP A 256 0.19 -22.03 5.56
CA ASP A 256 -1.24 -22.38 5.45
C ASP A 256 -2.14 -21.20 5.75
N LYS A 257 -1.85 -20.45 6.83
CA LYS A 257 -2.60 -19.24 7.18
C LYS A 257 -2.49 -18.16 6.10
N PHE A 258 -1.31 -18.04 5.48
CA PHE A 258 -1.14 -17.11 4.36
C PHE A 258 -1.98 -17.53 3.16
N LYS A 259 -1.99 -18.82 2.77
CA LYS A 259 -2.77 -19.34 1.64
C LYS A 259 -4.26 -19.08 1.82
N GLU A 260 -4.80 -19.36 3.00
CA GLU A 260 -6.22 -19.07 3.35
C GLU A 260 -6.54 -17.58 3.20
N SER A 261 -5.72 -16.72 3.80
CA SER A 261 -5.93 -15.28 3.74
C SER A 261 -5.74 -14.73 2.32
N ALA A 262 -4.73 -15.18 1.59
CA ALA A 262 -4.47 -14.73 0.23
C ALA A 262 -5.66 -14.99 -0.71
N GLN A 263 -6.42 -16.06 -0.49
CA GLN A 263 -7.62 -16.36 -1.27
C GLN A 263 -8.70 -15.28 -1.12
N ILE A 264 -8.81 -14.63 0.05
CA ILE A 264 -9.75 -13.51 0.29
C ILE A 264 -9.39 -12.29 -0.57
N PHE A 265 -8.09 -12.03 -0.74
CA PHE A 265 -7.59 -10.84 -1.43
C PHE A 265 -7.39 -11.03 -2.94
N LEU A 266 -7.00 -12.23 -3.37
CA LEU A 266 -6.61 -12.50 -4.75
C LEU A 266 -7.63 -13.37 -5.50
N HIS A 267 -8.51 -14.08 -4.78
CA HIS A 267 -9.42 -15.10 -5.34
C HIS A 267 -8.70 -16.21 -6.12
N GLU A 268 -7.41 -16.43 -5.82
CA GLU A 268 -6.57 -17.48 -6.41
C GLU A 268 -5.80 -18.22 -5.31
N GLN A 269 -5.45 -19.49 -5.57
CA GLN A 269 -4.53 -20.24 -4.71
C GLN A 269 -3.08 -19.85 -5.06
N VAL A 270 -2.26 -19.70 -4.02
CA VAL A 270 -0.86 -19.30 -4.19
C VAL A 270 0.07 -20.26 -3.45
N GLU A 271 1.25 -20.48 -4.00
CA GLU A 271 2.34 -21.13 -3.28
C GLU A 271 3.16 -20.05 -2.56
N VAL A 272 3.38 -20.26 -1.27
CA VAL A 272 4.09 -19.31 -0.39
C VAL A 272 5.25 -19.99 0.30
N THR A 273 6.27 -19.26 0.64
CA THR A 273 7.44 -19.71 1.38
C THR A 273 7.58 -18.90 2.66
N HIS A 274 7.75 -19.57 3.78
CA HIS A 274 8.07 -18.90 5.05
C HIS A 274 9.49 -18.30 5.01
N VAL A 275 9.64 -17.10 5.60
CA VAL A 275 10.93 -16.42 5.74
C VAL A 275 11.04 -15.73 7.10
N ASP A 276 12.25 -15.76 7.67
CA ASP A 276 12.57 -15.01 8.88
C ASP A 276 13.14 -13.63 8.51
N LEU A 277 12.76 -12.62 9.30
CA LEU A 277 13.28 -11.28 9.23
C LEU A 277 14.11 -10.98 10.49
N GLU A 278 15.41 -10.98 10.33
CA GLU A 278 16.38 -10.65 11.38
C GLU A 278 16.56 -9.13 11.57
#